data_ee1d1cdb35974840cc8c303d99dd1cd6
#
_entry.id   ee1d1cdb35974840cc8c303d99dd1cd6
#
_cell.length_a   1.000
_cell.length_b   1.000
_cell.length_c   1.000
_cell.angle_alpha   90.00
_cell.angle_beta   90.00
_cell.angle_gamma   90.00
#
_symmetry.space_group_name_H-M   'P 1'
#
loop_
_entity.id
_entity.type
_entity.pdbx_description
1 polymer ?
#
loop_
_entity_poly.entity_id
_entity_poly.type
_entity_poly.pdbx_seq_one_letter_code
_entity_poly.pdbx_strand_id
1 'polypeptide(L)'
;MNTMRAAKILLGSAIAVAAVVAISPLTARATIYNQIDGTTRYLLRNWTRDKSLKEMQPPQVLPIAKDSRVYGACGENQIHGDDVGGSSYCPYTHTIYLVPDQLQHFYDAFGPASVAYVVAHEFGHAIQFAVDINISGAAQELQADCIAGVFIEEGSKRLGITRDDVVQMAQAAYSIGSKSHGSGPQRSYALLSGMGVTDTSCTPAEMRKLSRGQIKDPIYKDLTRLRSGTGSIDTTATPYPKTSVLGSMGL
;
A
#
# COMPACT_ATOMS: atom_id res chain seq x y z
N MET A 1 54.02 -23.02 -53.30
CA MET A 1 54.48 -22.68 -51.93
C MET A 1 53.69 -21.41 -51.56
N ASN A 2 52.55 -21.56 -50.89
CA ASN A 2 51.71 -20.44 -50.43
C ASN A 2 51.72 -20.42 -48.91
N THR A 3 52.33 -19.38 -48.36
CA THR A 3 52.38 -19.12 -46.92
C THR A 3 51.09 -18.38 -46.46
N MET A 4 50.25 -19.08 -45.73
CA MET A 4 49.09 -18.47 -45.02
C MET A 4 49.61 -17.66 -43.83
N ARG A 5 49.32 -16.35 -43.85
CA ARG A 5 49.49 -15.45 -42.69
C ARG A 5 48.27 -15.60 -41.74
N ALA A 6 48.53 -16.05 -40.54
CA ALA A 6 47.52 -16.06 -39.48
C ALA A 6 47.29 -14.65 -38.93
N ALA A 7 46.07 -14.17 -39.02
CA ALA A 7 45.61 -12.93 -38.36
C ALA A 7 45.23 -13.20 -36.91
N LYS A 8 45.93 -12.58 -35.98
CA LYS A 8 45.59 -12.58 -34.55
C LYS A 8 44.45 -11.58 -34.32
N ILE A 9 43.28 -12.09 -33.95
CA ILE A 9 42.15 -11.26 -33.48
C ILE A 9 42.39 -10.98 -31.99
N LEU A 10 42.67 -9.72 -31.65
CA LEU A 10 42.68 -9.21 -30.29
C LEU A 10 41.23 -8.97 -29.83
N LEU A 11 40.71 -9.85 -29.00
CA LEU A 11 39.44 -9.55 -28.25
C LEU A 11 39.74 -8.51 -27.20
N GLY A 12 39.36 -7.28 -27.45
CA GLY A 12 39.30 -6.22 -26.44
C GLY A 12 38.13 -6.47 -25.52
N SER A 13 38.36 -6.84 -24.26
CA SER A 13 37.35 -6.91 -23.21
C SER A 13 36.91 -5.49 -22.87
N ALA A 14 35.71 -5.07 -23.31
CA ALA A 14 35.08 -3.85 -22.86
C ALA A 14 34.55 -4.07 -21.43
N ILE A 15 35.23 -3.51 -20.45
CA ILE A 15 34.73 -3.45 -19.08
C ILE A 15 33.61 -2.39 -19.07
N ALA A 16 32.34 -2.84 -19.02
CA ALA A 16 31.21 -1.95 -18.79
C ALA A 16 31.26 -1.50 -17.32
N VAL A 17 31.71 -0.26 -17.10
CA VAL A 17 31.59 0.40 -15.80
C VAL A 17 30.13 0.81 -15.65
N ALA A 18 29.35 0.06 -14.87
CA ALA A 18 28.02 0.48 -14.44
C ALA A 18 28.17 1.70 -13.53
N ALA A 19 27.84 2.87 -14.04
CA ALA A 19 27.76 4.08 -13.23
C ALA A 19 26.58 3.92 -12.26
N VAL A 20 26.86 3.67 -10.98
CA VAL A 20 25.87 3.81 -9.92
C VAL A 20 25.57 5.30 -9.77
N VAL A 21 24.47 5.74 -10.33
CA VAL A 21 23.98 7.10 -10.13
C VAL A 21 23.47 7.18 -8.69
N ALA A 22 24.28 7.76 -7.81
CA ALA A 22 23.84 8.09 -6.46
C ALA A 22 22.74 9.17 -6.55
N ILE A 23 21.48 8.79 -6.33
CA ILE A 23 20.37 9.73 -6.24
C ILE A 23 20.61 10.61 -5.03
N SER A 24 20.64 11.94 -5.22
CA SER A 24 20.84 12.84 -4.08
C SER A 24 19.63 12.77 -3.11
N PRO A 25 19.85 12.96 -1.79
CA PRO A 25 18.74 12.95 -0.82
C PRO A 25 17.61 13.94 -1.14
N LEU A 26 17.91 15.03 -1.82
CA LEU A 26 16.94 16.04 -2.26
C LEU A 26 16.05 15.52 -3.41
N THR A 27 16.61 14.77 -4.35
CA THR A 27 15.82 14.18 -5.45
C THR A 27 14.95 13.03 -4.97
N ALA A 28 15.43 12.21 -4.03
CA ALA A 28 14.65 11.16 -3.40
C ALA A 28 13.46 11.75 -2.61
N ARG A 29 13.69 12.82 -1.86
CA ARG A 29 12.65 13.51 -1.10
C ARG A 29 11.59 14.17 -2.00
N ALA A 30 11.98 14.78 -3.11
CA ALA A 30 11.05 15.29 -4.11
C ALA A 30 10.18 14.16 -4.71
N THR A 31 10.74 12.97 -4.88
CA THR A 31 10.01 11.80 -5.40
C THR A 31 8.95 11.31 -4.43
N ILE A 32 9.24 11.23 -3.11
CA ILE A 32 8.26 10.79 -2.12
C ILE A 32 7.07 11.77 -2.01
N TYR A 33 7.29 13.06 -2.01
CA TYR A 33 6.22 14.06 -2.01
C TYR A 33 5.37 13.98 -3.28
N ASN A 34 5.96 13.70 -4.44
CA ASN A 34 5.22 13.49 -5.68
C ASN A 34 4.34 12.25 -5.63
N GLN A 35 4.81 11.15 -5.02
CA GLN A 35 4.01 9.95 -4.81
C GLN A 35 2.84 10.20 -3.87
N ILE A 36 3.09 10.83 -2.73
CA ILE A 36 2.04 11.22 -1.77
C ILE A 36 0.98 12.08 -2.46
N ASP A 37 1.39 13.14 -3.14
CA ASP A 37 0.49 14.09 -3.79
C ASP A 37 -0.29 13.46 -4.94
N GLY A 38 0.35 12.65 -5.77
CA GLY A 38 -0.29 11.93 -6.88
C GLY A 38 -1.37 10.97 -6.39
N THR A 39 -1.04 10.15 -5.38
CA THR A 39 -1.97 9.21 -4.77
C THR A 39 -3.11 9.93 -4.06
N THR A 40 -2.82 10.93 -3.25
CA THR A 40 -3.82 11.73 -2.54
C THR A 40 -4.81 12.37 -3.50
N ARG A 41 -4.34 13.04 -4.55
CA ARG A 41 -5.23 13.62 -5.57
C ARG A 41 -6.10 12.59 -6.28
N TYR A 42 -5.56 11.39 -6.51
CA TYR A 42 -6.34 10.29 -7.09
C TYR A 42 -7.47 9.86 -6.16
N LEU A 43 -7.16 9.61 -4.88
CA LEU A 43 -8.11 9.13 -3.88
C LEU A 43 -9.21 10.16 -3.56
N LEU A 44 -8.85 11.43 -3.43
CA LEU A 44 -9.82 12.52 -3.24
C LEU A 44 -10.77 12.66 -4.44
N ARG A 45 -10.26 12.52 -5.67
CA ARG A 45 -11.13 12.51 -6.86
C ARG A 45 -12.07 11.32 -6.90
N ASN A 46 -11.64 10.14 -6.45
CA ASN A 46 -12.50 8.97 -6.39
C ASN A 46 -13.58 9.17 -5.33
N TRP A 47 -13.22 9.70 -4.14
CA TRP A 47 -14.19 10.05 -3.10
C TRP A 47 -15.34 10.92 -3.62
N THR A 48 -15.01 12.00 -4.32
CA THR A 48 -16.00 12.94 -4.84
C THR A 48 -16.83 12.41 -6.02
N ARG A 49 -16.40 11.32 -6.66
CA ARG A 49 -17.09 10.70 -7.80
C ARG A 49 -17.90 9.48 -7.41
N ASP A 50 -17.54 8.81 -6.33
CA ASP A 50 -18.29 7.67 -5.83
C ASP A 50 -19.67 8.13 -5.35
N LYS A 51 -20.73 7.47 -5.84
CA LYS A 51 -22.13 7.89 -5.57
C LYS A 51 -22.47 7.84 -4.10
N SER A 52 -21.84 6.99 -3.33
CA SER A 52 -22.10 6.78 -1.92
C SER A 52 -21.27 7.70 -1.02
N LEU A 53 -20.05 8.08 -1.48
CA LEU A 53 -19.14 8.93 -0.72
C LEU A 53 -19.25 10.42 -1.07
N LYS A 54 -19.73 10.78 -2.26
CA LYS A 54 -19.74 12.16 -2.77
C LYS A 54 -20.50 13.16 -1.90
N GLU A 55 -21.48 12.69 -1.11
CA GLU A 55 -22.25 13.52 -0.17
C GLU A 55 -21.54 13.65 1.19
N MET A 56 -20.47 12.90 1.42
CA MET A 56 -19.65 12.95 2.61
C MET A 56 -18.42 13.82 2.35
N GLN A 57 -18.04 14.61 3.35
CA GLN A 57 -16.83 15.41 3.25
C GLN A 57 -15.60 14.48 3.13
N PRO A 58 -14.72 14.70 2.15
CA PRO A 58 -13.47 13.93 2.08
C PRO A 58 -12.53 14.32 3.23
N PRO A 59 -11.65 13.40 3.67
CA PRO A 59 -10.67 13.70 4.71
C PRO A 59 -9.68 14.78 4.25
N GLN A 60 -9.19 15.58 5.18
CA GLN A 60 -7.99 16.37 4.97
C GLN A 60 -6.78 15.45 4.94
N VAL A 61 -5.74 15.81 4.19
CA VAL A 61 -4.48 15.07 4.15
C VAL A 61 -3.35 16.03 4.43
N LEU A 62 -2.63 15.80 5.53
CA LEU A 62 -1.57 16.67 6.01
C LEU A 62 -0.26 15.88 6.19
N PRO A 63 0.77 16.15 5.39
CA PRO A 63 2.11 15.66 5.67
C PRO A 63 2.68 16.32 6.94
N ILE A 64 3.21 15.52 7.86
CA ILE A 64 3.88 16.01 9.07
C ILE A 64 5.33 15.51 9.11
N ALA A 65 6.24 16.39 9.51
CA ALA A 65 7.63 15.97 9.69
C ALA A 65 7.75 15.07 10.93
N LYS A 66 8.75 14.18 10.92
CA LYS A 66 8.98 13.18 11.95
C LYS A 66 9.08 13.77 13.37
N ASP A 67 9.75 14.88 13.51
CA ASP A 67 10.00 15.60 14.76
C ASP A 67 8.96 16.70 15.05
N SER A 68 7.94 16.83 14.19
CA SER A 68 6.86 17.81 14.37
C SER A 68 5.75 17.26 15.27
N ARG A 69 5.09 18.15 15.99
CA ARG A 69 3.92 17.85 16.81
C ARG A 69 2.71 18.60 16.30
N VAL A 70 1.61 17.86 16.14
CA VAL A 70 0.31 18.45 15.83
C VAL A 70 -0.56 18.35 17.09
N TYR A 71 -0.71 19.47 17.79
CA TYR A 71 -1.43 19.54 19.05
C TYR A 71 -2.95 19.50 18.83
N GLY A 72 -3.66 18.77 19.69
CA GLY A 72 -5.12 18.68 19.66
C GLY A 72 -5.68 18.03 18.40
N ALA A 73 -4.83 17.41 17.60
CA ALA A 73 -5.20 16.90 16.30
C ALA A 73 -6.10 15.67 16.37
N CYS A 74 -5.95 14.82 17.40
CA CYS A 74 -6.80 13.63 17.55
C CYS A 74 -7.33 13.51 18.98
N GLY A 75 -8.30 14.33 19.33
CA GLY A 75 -8.82 14.44 20.69
C GLY A 75 -7.83 15.15 21.60
N GLU A 76 -7.64 14.66 22.83
CA GLU A 76 -6.64 15.18 23.77
C GLU A 76 -5.20 14.70 23.45
N ASN A 77 -5.05 13.76 22.54
CA ASN A 77 -3.77 13.20 22.19
C ASN A 77 -3.03 14.07 21.17
N GLN A 78 -1.73 14.22 21.37
CA GLN A 78 -0.85 14.80 20.37
C GLN A 78 -0.53 13.73 19.31
N ILE A 79 -0.62 14.11 18.04
CA ILE A 79 0.01 13.31 17.00
C ILE A 79 1.46 13.80 16.88
N HIS A 80 2.38 12.88 17.12
CA HIS A 80 3.81 13.12 17.00
C HIS A 80 4.35 12.21 15.90
N GLY A 81 5.13 12.75 14.98
CA GLY A 81 5.69 11.98 13.88
C GLY A 81 6.53 10.76 14.34
N ASP A 82 7.11 10.82 15.55
CA ASP A 82 7.86 9.71 16.13
C ASP A 82 7.00 8.70 16.91
N ASP A 83 5.87 9.15 17.51
CA ASP A 83 5.11 8.35 18.46
C ASP A 83 4.09 7.41 17.81
N VAL A 84 3.69 7.69 16.59
CA VAL A 84 2.53 7.05 15.96
C VAL A 84 2.90 5.82 15.16
N GLY A 85 4.18 5.45 15.14
CA GLY A 85 4.63 4.37 14.28
C GLY A 85 4.39 4.68 12.80
N GLY A 86 3.98 5.92 12.48
CA GLY A 86 3.81 6.40 11.14
C GLY A 86 2.53 7.16 10.81
N SER A 87 2.15 7.10 9.54
CA SER A 87 0.94 7.72 9.02
C SER A 87 -0.31 7.16 9.71
N SER A 88 -1.33 8.00 9.91
CA SER A 88 -2.56 7.62 10.60
C SER A 88 -3.75 8.51 10.23
N TYR A 89 -4.95 7.94 10.30
CA TYR A 89 -6.21 8.67 10.21
C TYR A 89 -6.73 9.05 11.58
N CYS A 90 -7.13 10.30 11.75
CA CYS A 90 -7.77 10.80 12.95
C CYS A 90 -9.27 11.07 12.74
N PRO A 91 -10.17 10.34 13.40
CA PRO A 91 -11.62 10.51 13.25
C PRO A 91 -12.14 11.83 13.80
N TYR A 92 -11.53 12.38 14.86
CA TYR A 92 -12.00 13.64 15.49
C TYR A 92 -11.87 14.86 14.59
N THR A 93 -10.81 14.90 13.78
CA THR A 93 -10.58 16.02 12.86
C THR A 93 -10.83 15.65 11.40
N HIS A 94 -11.24 14.40 11.16
CA HIS A 94 -11.38 13.82 9.81
C HIS A 94 -10.15 14.10 8.94
N THR A 95 -8.96 13.82 9.49
CA THR A 95 -7.68 14.15 8.88
C THR A 95 -6.77 12.92 8.81
N ILE A 96 -6.14 12.73 7.67
CA ILE A 96 -5.05 11.77 7.46
C ILE A 96 -3.73 12.51 7.67
N TYR A 97 -2.96 12.09 8.65
CA TYR A 97 -1.61 12.57 8.90
C TYR A 97 -0.62 11.62 8.25
N LEU A 98 0.19 12.12 7.34
CA LEU A 98 1.22 11.35 6.64
C LEU A 98 2.59 11.74 7.17
N VAL A 99 3.44 10.75 7.45
CA VAL A 99 4.82 10.93 7.90
C VAL A 99 5.77 10.64 6.74
N PRO A 100 6.26 11.67 6.00
CA PRO A 100 7.06 11.46 4.78
C PRO A 100 8.35 10.67 5.04
N ASP A 101 8.99 10.84 6.20
CA ASP A 101 10.20 10.10 6.53
C ASP A 101 9.92 8.60 6.73
N GLN A 102 8.78 8.22 7.32
CA GLN A 102 8.33 6.83 7.36
C GLN A 102 8.01 6.29 5.97
N LEU A 103 7.27 7.06 5.19
CA LEU A 103 6.93 6.67 3.81
C LEU A 103 8.17 6.52 2.94
N GLN A 104 9.25 7.29 3.21
CA GLN A 104 10.53 7.11 2.55
C GLN A 104 11.14 5.74 2.86
N HIS A 105 11.04 5.24 4.10
CA HIS A 105 11.49 3.88 4.43
C HIS A 105 10.72 2.81 3.66
N PHE A 106 9.41 2.98 3.49
CA PHE A 106 8.62 2.07 2.63
C PHE A 106 9.06 2.14 1.18
N TYR A 107 9.26 3.34 0.66
CA TYR A 107 9.75 3.56 -0.70
C TYR A 107 11.10 2.86 -0.93
N ASP A 108 12.04 3.04 -0.02
CA ASP A 108 13.41 2.48 -0.13
C ASP A 108 13.41 0.96 -0.01
N ALA A 109 12.54 0.39 0.85
CA ALA A 109 12.48 -1.04 1.11
C ALA A 109 11.67 -1.83 0.08
N PHE A 110 10.57 -1.26 -0.43
CA PHE A 110 9.57 -1.97 -1.23
C PHE A 110 9.26 -1.28 -2.57
N GLY A 111 9.81 -0.10 -2.83
CA GLY A 111 9.55 0.66 -4.05
C GLY A 111 8.37 1.64 -3.95
N PRO A 112 8.15 2.46 -5.01
CA PRO A 112 7.21 3.58 -5.00
C PRO A 112 5.75 3.20 -4.74
N ALA A 113 5.33 2.02 -5.17
CA ALA A 113 3.96 1.55 -5.00
C ALA A 113 3.57 1.33 -3.53
N SER A 114 4.55 1.02 -2.66
CA SER A 114 4.32 0.86 -1.22
C SER A 114 3.81 2.14 -0.55
N VAL A 115 4.19 3.31 -1.06
CA VAL A 115 3.69 4.61 -0.60
C VAL A 115 2.21 4.76 -0.93
N ALA A 116 1.82 4.39 -2.14
CA ALA A 116 0.41 4.42 -2.56
C ALA A 116 -0.44 3.50 -1.68
N TYR A 117 0.07 2.33 -1.31
CA TYR A 117 -0.60 1.42 -0.39
C TYR A 117 -0.85 2.06 0.98
N VAL A 118 0.18 2.66 1.62
CA VAL A 118 0.00 3.27 2.95
C VAL A 118 -1.00 4.43 2.89
N VAL A 119 -0.88 5.32 1.91
CA VAL A 119 -1.84 6.43 1.74
C VAL A 119 -3.26 5.92 1.54
N ALA A 120 -3.46 4.88 0.71
CA ALA A 120 -4.77 4.29 0.48
C ALA A 120 -5.33 3.56 1.71
N HIS A 121 -4.47 2.97 2.55
CA HIS A 121 -4.85 2.36 3.82
C HIS A 121 -5.47 3.40 4.77
N GLU A 122 -4.87 4.56 4.92
CA GLU A 122 -5.41 5.64 5.75
C GLU A 122 -6.75 6.18 5.19
N PHE A 123 -6.89 6.24 3.87
CA PHE A 123 -8.19 6.50 3.24
C PHE A 123 -9.22 5.40 3.54
N GLY A 124 -8.79 4.15 3.67
CA GLY A 124 -9.64 3.05 4.14
C GLY A 124 -10.25 3.33 5.50
N HIS A 125 -9.47 3.82 6.47
CA HIS A 125 -9.97 4.24 7.77
C HIS A 125 -10.94 5.43 7.69
N ALA A 126 -10.66 6.40 6.81
CA ALA A 126 -11.56 7.53 6.60
C ALA A 126 -12.93 7.06 6.06
N ILE A 127 -12.95 6.05 5.18
CA ILE A 127 -14.21 5.45 4.68
C ILE A 127 -14.93 4.70 5.79
N GLN A 128 -14.22 3.88 6.57
CA GLN A 128 -14.82 3.16 7.70
C GLN A 128 -15.56 4.11 8.64
N PHE A 129 -14.95 5.25 8.93
CA PHE A 129 -15.55 6.29 9.75
C PHE A 129 -16.76 6.96 9.05
N ALA A 130 -16.61 7.36 7.78
CA ALA A 130 -17.63 8.06 7.03
C ALA A 130 -18.94 7.25 6.88
N VAL A 131 -18.84 5.93 6.77
CA VAL A 131 -20.00 5.03 6.61
C VAL A 131 -20.37 4.28 7.89
N ASP A 132 -19.84 4.70 9.03
CA ASP A 132 -20.11 4.15 10.38
C ASP A 132 -19.99 2.63 10.47
N ILE A 133 -18.86 2.08 10.01
CA ILE A 133 -18.62 0.64 10.04
C ILE A 133 -18.32 0.16 11.46
N ASN A 134 -19.19 -0.67 12.00
CA ASN A 134 -18.95 -1.32 13.29
C ASN A 134 -17.97 -2.50 13.17
N ILE A 135 -16.67 -2.18 13.20
CA ILE A 135 -15.56 -3.12 13.19
C ILE A 135 -14.43 -2.57 14.06
N SER A 136 -13.63 -3.43 14.67
CA SER A 136 -12.54 -3.00 15.57
C SER A 136 -11.38 -3.97 15.59
N GLY A 137 -10.23 -3.51 16.13
CA GLY A 137 -9.01 -4.29 16.27
C GLY A 137 -8.44 -4.76 14.93
N ALA A 138 -7.76 -5.89 14.90
CA ALA A 138 -7.11 -6.39 13.69
C ALA A 138 -8.07 -6.51 12.48
N ALA A 139 -9.34 -6.79 12.70
CA ALA A 139 -10.31 -6.88 11.60
C ALA A 139 -10.55 -5.51 10.93
N GLN A 140 -10.51 -4.41 11.69
CA GLN A 140 -10.62 -3.04 11.18
C GLN A 140 -9.42 -2.70 10.29
N GLU A 141 -8.22 -3.02 10.75
CA GLU A 141 -6.99 -2.81 9.99
C GLU A 141 -6.99 -3.60 8.67
N LEU A 142 -7.38 -4.88 8.74
CA LEU A 142 -7.49 -5.73 7.55
C LEU A 142 -8.55 -5.22 6.58
N GLN A 143 -9.62 -4.61 7.08
CA GLN A 143 -10.60 -3.97 6.20
C GLN A 143 -10.03 -2.73 5.52
N ALA A 144 -9.26 -1.91 6.24
CA ALA A 144 -8.57 -0.76 5.64
C ALA A 144 -7.57 -1.20 4.55
N ASP A 145 -6.81 -2.28 4.78
CA ASP A 145 -5.94 -2.88 3.75
C ASP A 145 -6.74 -3.35 2.52
N CYS A 146 -7.89 -4.00 2.74
CA CYS A 146 -8.74 -4.47 1.66
C CYS A 146 -9.34 -3.30 0.85
N ILE A 147 -9.81 -2.26 1.51
CA ILE A 147 -10.31 -1.03 0.86
C ILE A 147 -9.20 -0.34 0.06
N ALA A 148 -7.98 -0.27 0.62
CA ALA A 148 -6.81 0.23 -0.10
C ALA A 148 -6.59 -0.54 -1.41
N GLY A 149 -6.70 -1.87 -1.36
CA GLY A 149 -6.60 -2.73 -2.54
C GLY A 149 -7.65 -2.40 -3.60
N VAL A 150 -8.89 -2.13 -3.21
CA VAL A 150 -9.96 -1.73 -4.14
C VAL A 150 -9.62 -0.43 -4.85
N PHE A 151 -9.20 0.60 -4.11
CA PHE A 151 -8.81 1.88 -4.71
C PHE A 151 -7.63 1.76 -5.67
N ILE A 152 -6.63 0.98 -5.29
CA ILE A 152 -5.43 0.78 -6.11
C ILE A 152 -5.80 0.06 -7.41
N GLU A 153 -6.65 -0.97 -7.35
CA GLU A 153 -7.09 -1.70 -8.54
C GLU A 153 -7.93 -0.81 -9.46
N GLU A 154 -8.90 -0.06 -8.94
CA GLU A 154 -9.68 0.90 -9.73
C GLU A 154 -8.81 1.99 -10.37
N GLY A 155 -7.72 2.36 -9.70
CA GLY A 155 -6.74 3.34 -10.17
C GLY A 155 -5.60 2.78 -10.99
N SER A 156 -5.48 1.47 -11.13
CA SER A 156 -4.28 0.79 -11.62
C SER A 156 -3.74 1.37 -12.93
N LYS A 157 -4.60 1.57 -13.93
CA LYS A 157 -4.22 2.18 -15.20
C LYS A 157 -3.79 3.65 -15.08
N ARG A 158 -4.41 4.40 -14.17
CA ARG A 158 -4.14 5.83 -13.98
C ARG A 158 -2.90 6.07 -13.14
N LEU A 159 -2.67 5.20 -12.16
CA LEU A 159 -1.49 5.23 -11.29
C LEU A 159 -0.29 4.52 -11.93
N GLY A 160 -0.50 3.85 -13.07
CA GLY A 160 0.55 3.08 -13.75
C GLY A 160 0.99 1.84 -12.96
N ILE A 161 0.09 1.27 -12.14
CA ILE A 161 0.39 0.10 -11.31
C ILE A 161 0.65 -1.13 -12.19
N THR A 162 1.80 -1.71 -12.00
CA THR A 162 2.25 -2.94 -12.67
C THR A 162 2.05 -4.15 -11.75
N ARG A 163 2.32 -5.34 -12.27
CA ARG A 163 2.30 -6.57 -11.48
C ARG A 163 3.39 -6.57 -10.39
N ASP A 164 4.56 -6.04 -10.69
CA ASP A 164 5.66 -5.95 -9.74
C ASP A 164 5.30 -4.98 -8.60
N ASP A 165 4.56 -3.92 -8.89
CA ASP A 165 4.04 -3.00 -7.87
C ASP A 165 3.06 -3.69 -6.93
N VAL A 166 2.21 -4.59 -7.42
CA VAL A 166 1.31 -5.41 -6.57
C VAL A 166 2.12 -6.26 -5.60
N VAL A 167 3.20 -6.90 -6.07
CA VAL A 167 4.10 -7.67 -5.21
C VAL A 167 4.77 -6.78 -4.17
N GLN A 168 5.28 -5.62 -4.56
CA GLN A 168 5.90 -4.64 -3.64
C GLN A 168 4.93 -4.22 -2.53
N MET A 169 3.69 -3.87 -2.88
CA MET A 169 2.66 -3.49 -1.92
C MET A 169 2.29 -4.64 -0.98
N ALA A 170 2.14 -5.86 -1.49
CA ALA A 170 1.85 -7.02 -0.67
C ALA A 170 3.00 -7.35 0.30
N GLN A 171 4.26 -7.16 -0.10
CA GLN A 171 5.43 -7.28 0.77
C GLN A 171 5.46 -6.19 1.84
N ALA A 172 5.14 -4.94 1.48
CA ALA A 172 5.02 -3.84 2.41
C ALA A 172 3.94 -4.13 3.47
N ALA A 173 2.74 -4.55 3.06
CA ALA A 173 1.66 -4.95 3.95
C ALA A 173 2.09 -6.11 4.88
N TYR A 174 2.82 -7.10 4.35
CA TYR A 174 3.35 -8.21 5.14
C TYR A 174 4.31 -7.74 6.24
N SER A 175 5.19 -6.80 5.93
CA SER A 175 6.27 -6.34 6.82
C SER A 175 5.76 -5.64 8.08
N ILE A 176 4.59 -5.02 8.02
CA ILE A 176 3.99 -4.25 9.13
C ILE A 176 2.95 -5.04 9.93
N GLY A 177 2.92 -6.36 9.76
CA GLY A 177 2.05 -7.24 10.52
C GLY A 177 2.35 -7.22 12.01
N SER A 178 1.29 -7.17 12.83
CA SER A 178 1.37 -7.18 14.29
C SER A 178 0.14 -7.86 14.91
N LYS A 179 0.15 -8.06 16.24
CA LYS A 179 -1.03 -8.60 16.93
C LYS A 179 -2.24 -7.68 16.87
N SER A 180 -2.04 -6.38 16.94
CA SER A 180 -3.11 -5.37 16.93
C SER A 180 -3.63 -5.06 15.52
N HIS A 181 -2.78 -5.18 14.50
CA HIS A 181 -3.11 -4.79 13.13
C HIS A 181 -3.32 -5.98 12.18
N GLY A 182 -3.24 -7.20 12.69
CA GLY A 182 -3.22 -8.42 11.89
C GLY A 182 -1.80 -8.86 11.55
N SER A 183 -1.60 -10.16 11.37
CA SER A 183 -0.30 -10.71 10.98
C SER A 183 0.06 -10.34 9.53
N GLY A 184 1.35 -10.41 9.18
CA GLY A 184 1.81 -10.14 7.83
C GLY A 184 1.03 -10.88 6.74
N PRO A 185 0.83 -12.22 6.84
CA PRO A 185 -0.03 -12.95 5.91
C PRO A 185 -1.45 -12.41 5.80
N GLN A 186 -2.06 -12.00 6.93
CA GLN A 186 -3.41 -11.46 6.95
C GLN A 186 -3.49 -10.12 6.23
N ARG A 187 -2.55 -9.21 6.49
CA ARG A 187 -2.49 -7.89 5.85
C ARG A 187 -2.27 -8.00 4.34
N SER A 188 -1.28 -8.79 3.90
CA SER A 188 -1.08 -9.04 2.46
C SER A 188 -2.31 -9.63 1.81
N TYR A 189 -2.93 -10.63 2.44
CA TYR A 189 -4.13 -11.26 1.91
C TYR A 189 -5.31 -10.28 1.79
N ALA A 190 -5.51 -9.43 2.80
CA ALA A 190 -6.55 -8.40 2.78
C ALA A 190 -6.36 -7.42 1.61
N LEU A 191 -5.14 -6.91 1.41
CA LEU A 191 -4.80 -6.05 0.29
C LEU A 191 -5.08 -6.74 -1.06
N LEU A 192 -4.57 -7.95 -1.25
CA LEU A 192 -4.77 -8.74 -2.47
C LEU A 192 -6.26 -9.06 -2.72
N SER A 193 -7.04 -9.27 -1.66
CA SER A 193 -8.50 -9.44 -1.76
C SER A 193 -9.18 -8.19 -2.29
N GLY A 194 -8.79 -7.01 -1.80
CA GLY A 194 -9.24 -5.72 -2.32
C GLY A 194 -8.91 -5.52 -3.78
N MET A 195 -7.73 -5.95 -4.21
CA MET A 195 -7.28 -5.90 -5.60
C MET A 195 -7.95 -6.96 -6.51
N GLY A 196 -8.83 -7.80 -5.97
CA GLY A 196 -9.53 -8.83 -6.74
C GLY A 196 -8.71 -10.07 -7.07
N VAL A 197 -7.54 -10.24 -6.45
CA VAL A 197 -6.68 -11.42 -6.62
C VAL A 197 -7.29 -12.66 -5.95
N THR A 198 -8.18 -12.47 -4.98
CA THR A 198 -8.92 -13.53 -4.27
C THR A 198 -10.43 -13.27 -4.31
N ASP A 199 -11.25 -14.29 -4.01
CA ASP A 199 -12.71 -14.18 -3.96
C ASP A 199 -13.23 -13.54 -2.67
N THR A 200 -12.36 -13.23 -1.70
CA THR A 200 -12.74 -12.65 -0.42
C THR A 200 -13.12 -11.17 -0.59
N SER A 201 -14.28 -10.79 -0.06
CA SER A 201 -14.74 -9.39 -0.05
C SER A 201 -14.22 -8.61 1.16
N CYS A 202 -14.29 -7.27 1.08
CA CYS A 202 -13.90 -6.38 2.20
C CYS A 202 -14.99 -6.23 3.28
N THR A 203 -15.97 -7.15 3.35
CA THR A 203 -17.03 -7.05 4.35
C THR A 203 -16.49 -7.22 5.78
N PRO A 204 -17.12 -6.59 6.79
CA PRO A 204 -16.74 -6.79 8.18
C PRO A 204 -16.73 -8.26 8.60
N ALA A 205 -17.64 -9.07 8.06
CA ALA A 205 -17.73 -10.50 8.35
C ALA A 205 -16.51 -11.28 7.85
N GLU A 206 -16.08 -11.03 6.61
CA GLU A 206 -14.91 -11.69 6.03
C GLU A 206 -13.62 -11.23 6.72
N MET A 207 -13.50 -9.94 7.04
CA MET A 207 -12.32 -9.43 7.75
C MET A 207 -12.22 -9.97 9.19
N ARG A 208 -13.35 -10.20 9.88
CA ARG A 208 -13.36 -10.91 11.17
C ARG A 208 -12.93 -12.39 11.04
N LYS A 209 -13.32 -13.09 9.96
CA LYS A 209 -12.82 -14.44 9.69
C LYS A 209 -11.32 -14.43 9.41
N LEU A 210 -10.86 -13.49 8.60
CA LEU A 210 -9.43 -13.34 8.29
C LEU A 210 -8.60 -13.05 9.54
N SER A 211 -9.05 -12.13 10.42
CA SER A 211 -8.35 -11.80 11.67
C SER A 211 -8.21 -12.99 12.62
N ARG A 212 -9.10 -13.98 12.51
CA ARG A 212 -9.06 -15.22 13.26
C ARG A 212 -8.33 -16.37 12.56
N GLY A 213 -7.77 -16.11 11.37
CA GLY A 213 -7.12 -17.13 10.54
C GLY A 213 -8.08 -18.17 9.96
N GLN A 214 -9.36 -17.86 9.81
CA GLN A 214 -10.42 -18.79 9.38
C GLN A 214 -10.63 -18.80 7.86
N ILE A 215 -9.66 -18.33 7.08
CA ILE A 215 -9.69 -18.31 5.62
C ILE A 215 -9.09 -19.61 5.08
N LYS A 216 -9.79 -20.25 4.15
CA LYS A 216 -9.37 -21.51 3.52
C LYS A 216 -8.91 -21.33 2.07
N ASP A 217 -8.43 -20.15 1.74
CA ASP A 217 -7.92 -19.81 0.41
C ASP A 217 -6.49 -20.31 0.22
N PRO A 218 -6.13 -20.89 -0.95
CA PRO A 218 -4.76 -21.31 -1.24
C PRO A 218 -3.74 -20.18 -1.12
N ILE A 219 -4.05 -18.99 -1.61
CA ILE A 219 -3.19 -17.81 -1.53
C ILE A 219 -2.90 -17.46 -0.07
N TYR A 220 -3.94 -17.47 0.80
CA TYR A 220 -3.72 -17.23 2.23
C TYR A 220 -2.80 -18.29 2.86
N LYS A 221 -3.01 -19.56 2.49
CA LYS A 221 -2.16 -20.66 2.97
C LYS A 221 -0.71 -20.50 2.53
N ASP A 222 -0.48 -20.05 1.31
CA ASP A 222 0.88 -19.82 0.80
C ASP A 222 1.53 -18.61 1.48
N LEU A 223 0.80 -17.53 1.69
CA LEU A 223 1.26 -16.37 2.49
C LEU A 223 1.68 -16.77 3.90
N THR A 224 0.96 -17.69 4.56
CA THR A 224 1.31 -18.16 5.91
C THR A 224 2.60 -19.00 5.95
N ARG A 225 3.02 -19.53 4.80
CA ARG A 225 4.28 -20.30 4.67
C ARG A 225 5.49 -19.43 4.35
N LEU A 226 5.28 -18.18 3.92
CA LEU A 226 6.38 -17.27 3.65
C LEU A 226 7.13 -16.96 4.95
N ARG A 227 8.42 -17.30 4.97
CA ARG A 227 9.32 -16.87 6.05
C ARG A 227 9.82 -15.47 5.72
N SER A 228 9.51 -14.50 6.56
CA SER A 228 10.02 -13.11 6.50
C SER A 228 9.75 -12.32 5.21
N GLY A 229 8.63 -12.50 4.55
CA GLY A 229 8.19 -11.65 3.44
C GLY A 229 9.00 -11.71 2.14
N THR A 230 9.97 -12.64 2.06
CA THR A 230 10.87 -12.77 0.89
C THR A 230 10.44 -13.85 -0.12
N GLY A 231 9.25 -14.43 0.04
CA GLY A 231 8.68 -15.41 -0.90
C GLY A 231 8.08 -14.74 -2.15
N SER A 232 7.95 -15.51 -3.22
CA SER A 232 7.19 -15.09 -4.40
C SER A 232 5.70 -15.20 -4.12
N ILE A 233 4.94 -14.12 -4.34
CA ILE A 233 3.48 -14.11 -4.30
C ILE A 233 2.99 -14.31 -5.72
N ASP A 234 2.19 -15.35 -5.97
CA ASP A 234 1.54 -15.53 -7.26
C ASP A 234 0.34 -14.59 -7.40
N THR A 235 0.50 -13.56 -8.20
CA THR A 235 -0.54 -12.56 -8.52
C THR A 235 -1.15 -12.81 -9.89
N THR A 236 -1.05 -14.02 -10.45
CA THR A 236 -1.56 -14.34 -11.81
C THR A 236 -3.06 -14.49 -11.87
N ALA A 237 -3.75 -14.54 -10.74
CA ALA A 237 -5.21 -14.59 -10.72
C ALA A 237 -5.79 -13.39 -11.48
N THR A 238 -6.76 -13.65 -12.36
CA THR A 238 -7.47 -12.58 -13.07
C THR A 238 -8.30 -11.82 -12.06
N PRO A 239 -8.12 -10.48 -11.91
CA PRO A 239 -8.90 -9.72 -10.96
C PRO A 239 -10.40 -9.85 -11.24
N TYR A 240 -11.17 -10.14 -10.21
CA TYR A 240 -12.62 -10.01 -10.30
C TYR A 240 -13.00 -8.54 -10.37
N PRO A 241 -13.83 -8.10 -11.32
CA PRO A 241 -14.28 -6.71 -11.36
C PRO A 241 -15.12 -6.42 -10.13
N LYS A 242 -14.58 -5.62 -9.23
CA LYS A 242 -15.35 -5.09 -8.08
C LYS A 242 -16.08 -3.82 -8.51
N THR A 243 -17.36 -3.76 -8.25
CA THR A 243 -18.27 -2.76 -8.84
C THR A 243 -18.19 -1.39 -8.17
N SER A 244 -17.71 -1.30 -6.94
CA SER A 244 -17.44 -0.07 -6.18
C SER A 244 -16.75 -0.38 -4.86
N VAL A 245 -16.18 0.65 -4.22
CA VAL A 245 -15.60 0.51 -2.88
C VAL A 245 -16.64 0.02 -1.89
N LEU A 246 -17.81 0.66 -1.81
CA LEU A 246 -18.87 0.26 -0.88
C LEU A 246 -19.49 -1.08 -1.26
N GLY A 247 -19.67 -1.39 -2.54
CA GLY A 247 -20.12 -2.71 -2.99
C GLY A 247 -19.17 -3.83 -2.56
N SER A 248 -17.85 -3.58 -2.52
CA SER A 248 -16.87 -4.55 -2.01
C SER A 248 -16.99 -4.77 -0.50
N MET A 249 -17.52 -3.80 0.23
CA MET A 249 -17.77 -3.83 1.68
C MET A 249 -19.13 -4.43 2.03
N GLY A 250 -19.99 -4.70 1.03
CA GLY A 250 -21.35 -5.22 1.22
C GLY A 250 -22.35 -4.16 1.67
N LEU A 251 -22.15 -2.90 1.26
CA LEU A 251 -22.98 -1.74 1.57
C LEU A 251 -23.66 -1.19 0.30
#